data_5e35299f07cd478a4c3e557bc92249fd
#
_entry.id   5e35299f07cd478a4c3e557bc92249fd
#
_cell.length_a   1.000
_cell.length_b   1.000
_cell.length_c   1.000
_cell.angle_alpha   90.00
_cell.angle_beta   90.00
_cell.angle_gamma   90.00
#
_symmetry.space_group_name_H-M   'P 1'
#
loop_
_entity.id
_entity.type
_entity.pdbx_description
1 polymer ?
#
loop_
_entity_poly.entity_id
_entity_poly.type
_entity_poly.pdbx_seq_one_letter_code
_entity_poly.pdbx_strand_id
1 'polypeptide(L)'
;MKTVLEYLANHHVLFTFLLVGVGMYLGERKIKGVGLGAAAVLFLAIAVSAYGVHLGVPANADKGGMIISQEVGILGLAIFAFAIGNSSGRSFFQSLKHAAQPIAAMVGILIVAAACTFLVGRYVFAMDPGIIAGTFAGGITNTPALAAAGEASGQESLATVGYAVSYLFGVLGMIVAAQLALRKASGDTDTPDPVTHYNVRVERDDRPTIQQIEAELGGPIEISRMRRGEEGLIWIPDNNEVLEKDDLVTVVGTIENVNDALKHLGHKSSHSLRSDRRMLDFRRITVSKHSHAGKTVAELDKELEERWGAKISRVRRGDADMLAMPNFMVELGDRVRVVGPTLKLKEISKWLGDSSKGLSDINPVTLGLGLALGYFIGEIEFPIPGGGHFALGYAAGILIVGLIMGKVGRIGPFITALPSTSNAVLAELGLLMFLARAGTNAGTQILEAFSGGHWWKIFILGFITTTVVAALLYIVMRGVFKMGGTKLSGLLGGAQTQPAVLAFANGRTGADPRVALGYALVYPVAMIVKILLAHILGTL
;
A
#
# COMPACT_ATOMS: atom_id res chain seq x y z
N MET A 1 10.15 25.52 32.04
CA MET A 1 9.76 25.13 30.66
C MET A 1 10.87 25.51 29.67
N LYS A 2 11.36 26.77 29.64
CA LYS A 2 12.46 27.17 28.73
C LYS A 2 13.68 26.27 28.85
N THR A 3 14.21 26.04 30.06
CA THR A 3 15.38 25.17 30.32
C THR A 3 15.20 23.75 29.79
N VAL A 4 13.99 23.19 29.87
CA VAL A 4 13.69 21.85 29.33
C VAL A 4 13.76 21.86 27.80
N LEU A 5 13.21 22.89 27.17
CA LEU A 5 13.24 23.04 25.72
C LEU A 5 14.67 23.29 25.20
N GLU A 6 15.47 24.10 25.91
CA GLU A 6 16.90 24.27 25.62
C GLU A 6 17.69 22.96 25.74
N TYR A 7 17.38 22.16 26.76
CA TYR A 7 17.98 20.80 26.88
C TYR A 7 17.61 19.91 25.71
N LEU A 8 16.33 19.86 25.32
CA LEU A 8 15.87 19.08 24.17
C LEU A 8 16.47 19.59 22.85
N ALA A 9 16.57 20.91 22.69
CA ALA A 9 17.19 21.56 21.53
C ALA A 9 18.67 21.19 21.35
N ASN A 10 19.37 20.90 22.44
CA ASN A 10 20.76 20.42 22.41
C ASN A 10 20.91 18.88 22.24
N HIS A 11 19.78 18.14 22.30
CA HIS A 11 19.76 16.67 22.21
C HIS A 11 18.77 16.20 21.15
N HIS A 12 19.06 16.45 19.88
CA HIS A 12 18.13 16.23 18.75
C HIS A 12 17.61 14.80 18.66
N VAL A 13 18.42 13.78 18.98
CA VAL A 13 17.97 12.36 18.96
C VAL A 13 16.90 12.14 20.03
N LEU A 14 17.13 12.61 21.27
CA LEU A 14 16.15 12.52 22.33
C LEU A 14 14.87 13.29 21.97
N PHE A 15 15.02 14.51 21.43
CA PHE A 15 13.90 15.34 21.01
C PHE A 15 13.06 14.66 19.93
N THR A 16 13.71 14.06 18.91
CA THR A 16 13.04 13.31 17.85
C THR A 16 12.18 12.18 18.41
N PHE A 17 12.75 11.30 19.24
CA PHE A 17 12.00 10.16 19.78
C PHE A 17 10.92 10.56 20.78
N LEU A 18 11.11 11.65 21.52
CA LEU A 18 10.07 12.22 22.39
C LEU A 18 8.87 12.72 21.56
N LEU A 19 9.13 13.47 20.48
CA LEU A 19 8.08 13.95 19.57
C LEU A 19 7.35 12.77 18.90
N VAL A 20 8.09 11.76 18.47
CA VAL A 20 7.52 10.54 17.88
C VAL A 20 6.64 9.81 18.90
N GLY A 21 7.15 9.52 20.10
CA GLY A 21 6.40 8.77 21.11
C GLY A 21 5.14 9.49 21.59
N VAL A 22 5.26 10.77 21.97
CA VAL A 22 4.12 11.57 22.43
C VAL A 22 3.16 11.85 21.28
N GLY A 23 3.69 12.18 20.08
CA GLY A 23 2.88 12.45 18.91
C GLY A 23 2.04 11.24 18.49
N MET A 24 2.62 10.04 18.47
CA MET A 24 1.89 8.82 18.17
C MET A 24 0.85 8.49 19.24
N TYR A 25 1.20 8.65 20.53
CA TYR A 25 0.22 8.47 21.61
C TYR A 25 -1.01 9.37 21.44
N LEU A 26 -0.80 10.62 21.01
CA LEU A 26 -1.90 11.55 20.71
C LEU A 26 -2.63 11.14 19.41
N GLY A 27 -1.89 10.69 18.40
CA GLY A 27 -2.40 10.32 17.09
C GLY A 27 -3.31 9.08 17.10
N GLU A 28 -3.07 8.15 18.02
CA GLU A 28 -3.91 6.96 18.22
C GLU A 28 -5.26 7.27 18.89
N ARG A 29 -5.39 8.43 19.52
CA ARG A 29 -6.66 8.86 20.13
C ARG A 29 -7.69 9.14 19.04
N LYS A 30 -8.75 8.34 19.01
CA LYS A 30 -9.85 8.47 18.05
C LYS A 30 -10.93 9.41 18.58
N ILE A 31 -11.19 10.49 17.87
CA ILE A 31 -12.32 11.39 18.11
C ILE A 31 -13.40 11.04 17.08
N LYS A 32 -14.55 10.54 17.55
CA LYS A 32 -15.65 10.06 16.68
C LYS A 32 -15.20 9.04 15.62
N GLY A 33 -14.24 8.17 15.97
CA GLY A 33 -13.73 7.12 15.10
C GLY A 33 -12.58 7.54 14.15
N VAL A 34 -12.18 8.80 14.17
CA VAL A 34 -11.07 9.33 13.34
C VAL A 34 -9.90 9.70 14.25
N GLY A 35 -8.70 9.17 13.93
CA GLY A 35 -7.44 9.52 14.58
C GLY A 35 -6.51 10.26 13.61
N LEU A 36 -5.63 11.10 14.12
CA LEU A 36 -4.63 11.83 13.32
C LEU A 36 -3.49 10.90 12.87
N GLY A 37 -3.29 9.76 13.55
CA GLY A 37 -2.18 8.85 13.27
C GLY A 37 -0.82 9.56 13.28
N ALA A 38 0.05 9.23 12.33
CA ALA A 38 1.38 9.81 12.22
C ALA A 38 1.38 11.34 12.07
N ALA A 39 0.33 11.95 11.50
CA ALA A 39 0.24 13.39 11.36
C ALA A 39 0.24 14.14 12.72
N ALA A 40 -0.15 13.47 13.80
CA ALA A 40 -0.07 14.06 15.13
C ALA A 40 1.38 14.40 15.54
N VAL A 41 2.37 13.62 15.06
CA VAL A 41 3.79 13.92 15.28
C VAL A 41 4.17 15.25 14.63
N LEU A 42 3.72 15.48 13.39
CA LEU A 42 3.94 16.76 12.69
C LEU A 42 3.34 17.92 13.48
N PHE A 43 2.06 17.83 13.85
CA PHE A 43 1.39 18.93 14.57
C PHE A 43 1.98 19.18 15.96
N LEU A 44 2.35 18.12 16.68
CA LEU A 44 3.05 18.27 17.97
C LEU A 44 4.41 18.94 17.78
N ALA A 45 5.18 18.53 16.77
CA ALA A 45 6.48 19.09 16.47
C ALA A 45 6.38 20.59 16.11
N ILE A 46 5.38 20.97 15.31
CA ILE A 46 5.06 22.37 15.00
C ILE A 46 4.77 23.15 16.30
N ALA A 47 3.87 22.63 17.13
CA ALA A 47 3.45 23.33 18.35
C ALA A 47 4.61 23.52 19.35
N VAL A 48 5.40 22.46 19.58
CA VAL A 48 6.54 22.50 20.52
C VAL A 48 7.65 23.41 20.01
N SER A 49 7.96 23.36 18.70
CA SER A 49 8.98 24.23 18.11
C SER A 49 8.55 25.70 18.11
N ALA A 50 7.31 26.01 17.70
CA ALA A 50 6.76 27.34 17.74
C ALA A 50 6.78 27.93 19.16
N TYR A 51 6.39 27.14 20.17
CA TYR A 51 6.41 27.53 21.55
C TYR A 51 7.84 27.75 22.09
N GLY A 52 8.79 26.89 21.67
CA GLY A 52 10.20 27.04 22.03
C GLY A 52 10.80 28.34 21.51
N VAL A 53 10.55 28.67 20.25
CA VAL A 53 11.00 29.94 19.64
C VAL A 53 10.33 31.15 20.33
N HIS A 54 9.05 31.04 20.64
CA HIS A 54 8.35 32.10 21.39
C HIS A 54 8.97 32.37 22.78
N LEU A 55 9.51 31.33 23.43
CA LEU A 55 10.24 31.48 24.71
C LEU A 55 11.70 31.94 24.54
N GLY A 56 12.14 32.21 23.31
CA GLY A 56 13.48 32.65 22.97
C GLY A 56 14.53 31.55 22.94
N VAL A 57 14.13 30.29 22.66
CA VAL A 57 15.07 29.22 22.31
C VAL A 57 15.45 29.38 20.83
N PRO A 58 16.75 29.28 20.46
CA PRO A 58 17.17 29.42 19.07
C PRO A 58 16.46 28.44 18.13
N ALA A 59 16.14 28.89 16.92
CA ALA A 59 15.54 28.04 15.89
C ALA A 59 16.57 27.11 15.20
N ASN A 60 17.81 27.60 15.06
CA ASN A 60 18.82 26.95 14.20
C ASN A 60 19.38 25.65 14.81
N ALA A 61 19.35 24.58 14.00
CA ALA A 61 19.83 23.24 14.36
C ALA A 61 21.34 23.17 14.63
N ASP A 62 22.17 23.93 13.91
CA ASP A 62 23.64 23.91 14.02
C ASP A 62 24.16 24.48 15.35
N LYS A 63 23.31 25.13 16.11
CA LYS A 63 23.62 25.74 17.41
C LYS A 63 22.78 25.19 18.57
N GLY A 64 22.29 23.95 18.45
CA GLY A 64 21.39 23.40 19.47
C GLY A 64 20.02 24.05 19.46
N GLY A 65 19.40 24.22 18.29
CA GLY A 65 18.11 24.88 18.11
C GLY A 65 16.92 23.89 18.11
N MET A 66 15.71 24.50 18.07
CA MET A 66 14.45 23.76 18.05
C MET A 66 14.23 22.92 16.77
N ILE A 67 15.02 23.16 15.71
CA ILE A 67 14.91 22.43 14.45
C ILE A 67 15.77 21.15 14.55
N ILE A 68 15.17 19.98 14.40
CA ILE A 68 15.88 18.69 14.32
C ILE A 68 16.80 18.71 13.09
N SER A 69 17.97 18.03 13.19
CA SER A 69 18.97 18.03 12.12
C SER A 69 18.41 17.53 10.78
N GLN A 70 18.92 18.06 9.68
CA GLN A 70 18.46 17.75 8.33
C GLN A 70 18.72 16.27 7.98
N GLU A 71 19.82 15.71 8.47
CA GLU A 71 20.19 14.31 8.22
C GLU A 71 19.16 13.33 8.77
N VAL A 72 18.56 13.63 9.93
CA VAL A 72 17.48 12.81 10.50
C VAL A 72 16.25 12.81 9.59
N GLY A 73 15.91 13.97 9.04
CA GLY A 73 14.80 14.11 8.09
C GLY A 73 15.04 13.36 6.79
N ILE A 74 16.23 13.55 6.19
CA ILE A 74 16.62 12.88 4.94
C ILE A 74 16.65 11.36 5.14
N LEU A 75 17.28 10.87 6.21
CA LEU A 75 17.33 9.44 6.53
C LEU A 75 15.92 8.88 6.72
N GLY A 76 15.08 9.56 7.50
CA GLY A 76 13.69 9.15 7.71
C GLY A 76 12.93 9.04 6.40
N LEU A 77 13.01 10.07 5.55
CA LEU A 77 12.33 10.09 4.26
C LEU A 77 12.86 9.03 3.29
N ALA A 78 14.18 8.82 3.25
CA ALA A 78 14.82 7.80 2.42
C ALA A 78 14.31 6.39 2.77
N ILE A 79 14.33 6.03 4.06
CA ILE A 79 13.84 4.74 4.55
C ILE A 79 12.34 4.59 4.22
N PHE A 80 11.54 5.63 4.47
CA PHE A 80 10.11 5.63 4.16
C PHE A 80 9.83 5.43 2.67
N ALA A 81 10.47 6.23 1.80
CA ALA A 81 10.26 6.17 0.35
C ALA A 81 10.66 4.80 -0.22
N PHE A 82 11.80 4.24 0.23
CA PHE A 82 12.24 2.92 -0.17
C PHE A 82 11.27 1.83 0.25
N ALA A 83 10.84 1.83 1.51
CA ALA A 83 9.93 0.80 2.04
C ALA A 83 8.57 0.83 1.33
N ILE A 84 8.00 2.03 1.10
CA ILE A 84 6.76 2.19 0.34
C ILE A 84 6.95 1.74 -1.12
N GLY A 85 8.03 2.13 -1.77
CA GLY A 85 8.34 1.70 -3.13
C GLY A 85 8.46 0.17 -3.21
N ASN A 86 9.25 -0.42 -2.33
CA ASN A 86 9.51 -1.85 -2.31
C ASN A 86 8.24 -2.68 -2.05
N SER A 87 7.39 -2.27 -1.11
CA SER A 87 6.11 -2.93 -0.83
C SER A 87 5.10 -2.79 -1.96
N SER A 88 5.12 -1.66 -2.68
CA SER A 88 4.15 -1.34 -3.73
C SER A 88 4.56 -1.83 -5.13
N GLY A 89 5.82 -2.24 -5.32
CA GLY A 89 6.39 -2.46 -6.66
C GLY A 89 5.58 -3.39 -7.54
N ARG A 90 5.13 -4.54 -7.03
CA ARG A 90 4.32 -5.50 -7.82
C ARG A 90 2.92 -5.00 -8.10
N SER A 91 2.23 -4.54 -7.06
CA SER A 91 0.85 -4.04 -7.20
C SER A 91 0.77 -2.84 -8.13
N PHE A 92 1.79 -1.98 -8.15
CA PHE A 92 1.89 -0.87 -9.08
C PHE A 92 1.84 -1.32 -10.54
N PHE A 93 2.73 -2.23 -10.95
CA PHE A 93 2.79 -2.67 -12.34
C PHE A 93 1.60 -3.56 -12.75
N GLN A 94 1.03 -4.33 -11.81
CA GLN A 94 -0.18 -5.11 -12.05
C GLN A 94 -1.40 -4.20 -12.23
N SER A 95 -1.55 -3.18 -11.39
CA SER A 95 -2.63 -2.20 -11.49
C SER A 95 -2.61 -1.45 -12.81
N LEU A 96 -1.42 -1.02 -13.27
CA LEU A 96 -1.26 -0.39 -14.59
C LEU A 96 -1.76 -1.29 -15.73
N LYS A 97 -1.58 -2.61 -15.61
CA LYS A 97 -1.95 -3.58 -16.64
C LYS A 97 -3.45 -3.88 -16.69
N HIS A 98 -4.12 -3.92 -15.53
CA HIS A 98 -5.50 -4.38 -15.41
C HIS A 98 -6.54 -3.26 -15.22
N ALA A 99 -6.12 -2.06 -14.81
CA ALA A 99 -7.02 -0.94 -14.54
C ALA A 99 -6.53 0.38 -15.16
N ALA A 100 -5.97 0.30 -16.35
CA ALA A 100 -5.35 1.46 -17.02
C ALA A 100 -6.30 2.67 -17.14
N GLN A 101 -7.57 2.44 -17.49
CA GLN A 101 -8.53 3.52 -17.69
C GLN A 101 -8.90 4.29 -16.39
N PRO A 102 -9.32 3.64 -15.28
CA PRO A 102 -9.53 4.34 -14.01
C PRO A 102 -8.28 5.04 -13.48
N ILE A 103 -7.11 4.41 -13.66
CA ILE A 103 -5.84 5.00 -13.25
C ILE A 103 -5.51 6.25 -14.07
N ALA A 104 -5.64 6.18 -15.39
CA ALA A 104 -5.42 7.34 -16.28
C ALA A 104 -6.38 8.50 -15.94
N ALA A 105 -7.64 8.20 -15.66
CA ALA A 105 -8.62 9.19 -15.23
C ALA A 105 -8.19 9.84 -13.89
N MET A 106 -7.75 9.04 -12.91
CA MET A 106 -7.24 9.57 -11.64
C MET A 106 -6.01 10.47 -11.85
N VAL A 107 -5.07 10.05 -12.70
CA VAL A 107 -3.88 10.86 -13.03
C VAL A 107 -4.30 12.19 -13.65
N GLY A 108 -5.22 12.17 -14.62
CA GLY A 108 -5.78 13.39 -15.21
C GLY A 108 -6.42 14.31 -14.17
N ILE A 109 -7.17 13.76 -13.22
CA ILE A 109 -7.78 14.53 -12.13
C ILE A 109 -6.73 15.17 -11.23
N LEU A 110 -5.65 14.43 -10.89
CA LEU A 110 -4.55 14.99 -10.09
C LEU A 110 -3.81 16.11 -10.83
N ILE A 111 -3.62 15.99 -12.16
CA ILE A 111 -3.05 17.06 -12.99
C ILE A 111 -3.95 18.29 -12.98
N VAL A 112 -5.27 18.12 -13.17
CA VAL A 112 -6.22 19.21 -13.10
C VAL A 112 -6.21 19.89 -11.73
N ALA A 113 -6.14 19.12 -10.66
CA ALA A 113 -6.06 19.68 -9.30
C ALA A 113 -4.75 20.46 -9.08
N ALA A 114 -3.61 19.94 -9.56
CA ALA A 114 -2.32 20.62 -9.50
C ALA A 114 -2.36 21.94 -10.29
N ALA A 115 -2.87 21.91 -11.51
CA ALA A 115 -3.04 23.12 -12.34
C ALA A 115 -3.97 24.13 -11.67
N CYS A 116 -5.09 23.71 -11.11
CA CYS A 116 -6.01 24.57 -10.38
C CYS A 116 -5.32 25.21 -9.14
N THR A 117 -4.59 24.40 -8.37
CA THR A 117 -3.84 24.88 -7.20
C THR A 117 -2.78 25.90 -7.62
N PHE A 118 -2.06 25.65 -8.71
CA PHE A 118 -1.06 26.58 -9.24
C PHE A 118 -1.70 27.89 -9.70
N LEU A 119 -2.72 27.82 -10.56
CA LEU A 119 -3.36 29.02 -11.11
C LEU A 119 -3.97 29.91 -10.03
N VAL A 120 -4.69 29.33 -9.08
CA VAL A 120 -5.28 30.07 -7.97
C VAL A 120 -4.19 30.58 -7.02
N GLY A 121 -3.22 29.76 -6.64
CA GLY A 121 -2.14 30.13 -5.76
C GLY A 121 -1.28 31.25 -6.34
N ARG A 122 -0.87 31.13 -7.60
CA ARG A 122 0.04 32.07 -8.26
C ARG A 122 -0.65 33.38 -8.67
N TYR A 123 -1.78 33.28 -9.38
CA TYR A 123 -2.39 34.45 -10.02
C TYR A 123 -3.48 35.12 -9.19
N VAL A 124 -4.20 34.38 -8.33
CA VAL A 124 -5.25 34.96 -7.48
C VAL A 124 -4.69 35.38 -6.13
N PHE A 125 -3.88 34.52 -5.50
CA PHE A 125 -3.37 34.77 -4.16
C PHE A 125 -1.95 35.32 -4.10
N ALA A 126 -1.20 35.30 -5.21
CA ALA A 126 0.19 35.76 -5.34
C ALA A 126 1.12 35.09 -4.29
N MET A 127 1.02 33.76 -4.17
CA MET A 127 1.81 32.95 -3.24
C MET A 127 3.13 32.51 -3.85
N ASP A 128 4.09 32.21 -2.98
CA ASP A 128 5.38 31.61 -3.36
C ASP A 128 5.22 30.15 -3.81
N PRO A 129 6.09 29.66 -4.73
CA PRO A 129 6.05 28.28 -5.22
C PRO A 129 6.08 27.23 -4.10
N GLY A 130 6.92 27.42 -3.08
CA GLY A 130 6.99 26.52 -1.93
C GLY A 130 5.66 26.38 -1.18
N ILE A 131 4.96 27.50 -0.95
CA ILE A 131 3.63 27.48 -0.31
C ILE A 131 2.61 26.79 -1.20
N ILE A 132 2.61 27.06 -2.50
CA ILE A 132 1.67 26.46 -3.47
C ILE A 132 1.87 24.95 -3.51
N ALA A 133 3.11 24.50 -3.71
CA ALA A 133 3.45 23.08 -3.79
C ALA A 133 3.19 22.35 -2.47
N GLY A 134 3.53 22.99 -1.34
CA GLY A 134 3.22 22.47 0.00
C GLY A 134 1.73 22.38 0.27
N THR A 135 0.94 23.39 -0.13
CA THR A 135 -0.52 23.38 -0.01
C THR A 135 -1.16 22.28 -0.87
N PHE A 136 -0.64 22.07 -2.08
CA PHE A 136 -1.05 20.92 -2.90
C PHE A 136 -0.75 19.60 -2.18
N ALA A 137 0.50 19.38 -1.74
CA ALA A 137 0.91 18.17 -1.05
C ALA A 137 0.07 17.88 0.22
N GLY A 138 -0.26 18.92 1.00
CA GLY A 138 -1.12 18.82 2.18
C GLY A 138 -2.58 18.53 1.83
N GLY A 139 -3.15 19.25 0.85
CA GLY A 139 -4.53 19.04 0.38
C GLY A 139 -4.78 17.64 -0.18
N ILE A 140 -3.75 16.99 -0.72
CA ILE A 140 -3.78 15.60 -1.17
C ILE A 140 -3.15 14.62 -0.17
N THR A 141 -2.78 15.07 1.04
CA THR A 141 -2.22 14.30 2.16
C THR A 141 -1.04 13.40 1.79
N ASN A 142 -0.09 13.91 1.01
CA ASN A 142 1.06 13.12 0.56
C ASN A 142 2.37 13.67 1.12
N THR A 143 2.93 12.98 2.11
CA THR A 143 4.17 13.40 2.79
C THR A 143 5.42 13.35 1.89
N PRO A 144 5.64 12.31 1.04
CA PRO A 144 6.72 12.36 0.06
C PRO A 144 6.60 13.54 -0.92
N ALA A 145 5.37 13.92 -1.29
CA ALA A 145 5.14 15.10 -2.13
C ALA A 145 5.52 16.41 -1.42
N LEU A 146 5.35 16.50 -0.09
CA LEU A 146 5.86 17.63 0.70
C LEU A 146 7.38 17.74 0.57
N ALA A 147 8.10 16.64 0.69
CA ALA A 147 9.55 16.64 0.58
C ALA A 147 10.00 17.09 -0.82
N ALA A 148 9.37 16.55 -1.86
CA ALA A 148 9.63 16.93 -3.25
C ALA A 148 9.31 18.41 -3.51
N ALA A 149 8.25 18.94 -2.91
CA ALA A 149 7.89 20.37 -2.97
C ALA A 149 8.95 21.26 -2.32
N GLY A 150 9.41 20.87 -1.12
CA GLY A 150 10.44 21.60 -0.37
C GLY A 150 11.79 21.60 -1.08
N GLU A 151 12.20 20.44 -1.59
CA GLU A 151 13.45 20.26 -2.34
C GLU A 151 13.43 21.09 -3.63
N ALA A 152 12.39 20.95 -4.46
CA ALA A 152 12.29 21.62 -5.75
C ALA A 152 12.17 23.16 -5.63
N SER A 153 11.46 23.65 -4.62
CA SER A 153 11.31 25.10 -4.40
C SER A 153 12.49 25.75 -3.66
N GLY A 154 13.36 24.96 -3.02
CA GLY A 154 14.35 25.46 -2.06
C GLY A 154 13.75 26.10 -0.81
N GLN A 155 12.43 25.97 -0.59
CA GLN A 155 11.66 26.63 0.47
C GLN A 155 10.97 25.61 1.39
N GLU A 156 11.74 24.68 1.97
CA GLU A 156 11.22 23.56 2.78
C GLU A 156 10.26 24.00 3.90
N SER A 157 10.59 25.09 4.61
CA SER A 157 9.76 25.60 5.69
C SER A 157 8.41 26.13 5.21
N LEU A 158 8.40 26.90 4.11
CA LEU A 158 7.18 27.44 3.53
C LEU A 158 6.29 26.32 2.95
N ALA A 159 6.91 25.33 2.30
CA ALA A 159 6.20 24.14 1.83
C ALA A 159 5.55 23.39 3.00
N THR A 160 6.25 23.26 4.12
CA THR A 160 5.72 22.59 5.31
C THR A 160 4.58 23.38 5.97
N VAL A 161 4.64 24.71 5.99
CA VAL A 161 3.51 25.55 6.44
C VAL A 161 2.29 25.34 5.55
N GLY A 162 2.46 25.40 4.22
CA GLY A 162 1.39 25.12 3.27
C GLY A 162 0.77 23.75 3.48
N TYR A 163 1.61 22.73 3.65
CA TYR A 163 1.19 21.36 3.94
C TYR A 163 0.41 21.27 5.25
N ALA A 164 0.92 21.78 6.35
CA ALA A 164 0.30 21.65 7.67
C ALA A 164 -1.10 22.28 7.72
N VAL A 165 -1.27 23.47 7.14
CA VAL A 165 -2.55 24.18 7.11
C VAL A 165 -3.58 23.45 6.23
N SER A 166 -3.16 22.91 5.07
CA SER A 166 -4.07 22.27 4.13
C SER A 166 -4.35 20.78 4.44
N TYR A 167 -3.48 20.11 5.20
CA TYR A 167 -3.59 18.68 5.49
C TYR A 167 -4.91 18.28 6.14
N LEU A 168 -5.42 19.08 7.07
CA LEU A 168 -6.68 18.80 7.75
C LEU A 168 -7.85 18.68 6.78
N PHE A 169 -7.88 19.55 5.75
CA PHE A 169 -8.89 19.46 4.69
C PHE A 169 -8.73 18.20 3.85
N GLY A 170 -7.49 17.85 3.52
CA GLY A 170 -7.17 16.63 2.80
C GLY A 170 -7.76 15.39 3.47
N VAL A 171 -7.66 15.30 4.79
CA VAL A 171 -8.22 14.19 5.57
C VAL A 171 -9.73 14.28 5.67
N LEU A 172 -10.26 15.39 6.20
CA LEU A 172 -11.69 15.55 6.48
C LEU A 172 -12.53 15.57 5.20
N GLY A 173 -12.09 16.30 4.18
CA GLY A 173 -12.78 16.40 2.90
C GLY A 173 -12.91 15.04 2.22
N MET A 174 -11.84 14.23 2.26
CA MET A 174 -11.88 12.91 1.65
C MET A 174 -12.70 11.92 2.48
N ILE A 175 -12.74 12.03 3.82
CA ILE A 175 -13.67 11.26 4.66
C ILE A 175 -15.13 11.60 4.32
N VAL A 176 -15.44 12.88 4.10
CA VAL A 176 -16.79 13.30 3.66
C VAL A 176 -17.11 12.70 2.29
N ALA A 177 -16.18 12.73 1.34
CA ALA A 177 -16.37 12.11 0.02
C ALA A 177 -16.59 10.59 0.12
N ALA A 178 -15.81 9.89 0.94
CA ALA A 178 -15.99 8.45 1.20
C ALA A 178 -17.36 8.16 1.86
N GLN A 179 -17.80 9.00 2.81
CA GLN A 179 -19.14 8.89 3.41
C GLN A 179 -20.25 9.08 2.39
N LEU A 180 -20.08 10.03 1.45
CA LEU A 180 -21.05 10.24 0.35
C LEU A 180 -21.09 9.03 -0.61
N ALA A 181 -19.94 8.43 -0.90
CA ALA A 181 -19.86 7.22 -1.70
C ALA A 181 -20.61 6.06 -1.03
N LEU A 182 -20.43 5.87 0.28
CA LEU A 182 -21.07 4.80 1.05
C LEU A 182 -22.58 4.97 1.25
N ARG A 183 -23.13 6.19 1.18
CA ARG A 183 -24.58 6.42 1.29
C ARG A 183 -25.41 5.66 0.25
N LYS A 184 -24.84 5.36 -0.92
CA LYS A 184 -25.52 4.66 -2.02
C LYS A 184 -24.94 3.26 -2.27
N ALA A 185 -24.20 2.70 -1.31
CA ALA A 185 -23.52 1.41 -1.44
C ALA A 185 -24.48 0.20 -1.31
N SER A 186 -25.67 0.36 -0.78
CA SER A 186 -26.66 -0.73 -0.66
C SER A 186 -27.12 -1.34 -1.98
N GLY A 187 -26.86 -0.67 -3.09
CA GLY A 187 -27.17 -1.16 -4.45
C GLY A 187 -25.93 -1.60 -5.24
N ASP A 188 -24.80 -1.79 -4.59
CA ASP A 188 -23.57 -2.20 -5.26
C ASP A 188 -23.65 -3.70 -5.66
N THR A 189 -23.35 -3.98 -6.92
CA THR A 189 -23.36 -5.34 -7.50
C THR A 189 -21.96 -5.90 -7.72
N ASP A 190 -20.92 -5.16 -7.34
CA ASP A 190 -19.51 -5.49 -7.56
C ASP A 190 -18.84 -6.19 -6.37
N THR A 191 -19.61 -6.97 -5.59
CA THR A 191 -19.07 -7.76 -4.47
C THR A 191 -18.26 -8.93 -5.03
N PRO A 192 -16.96 -9.06 -4.71
CA PRO A 192 -16.22 -10.27 -5.05
C PRO A 192 -16.85 -11.45 -4.32
N ASP A 193 -17.16 -12.49 -5.04
CA ASP A 193 -17.67 -13.71 -4.41
C ASP A 193 -16.61 -14.33 -3.51
N PRO A 194 -16.98 -14.67 -2.27
CA PRO A 194 -16.06 -15.34 -1.36
C PRO A 194 -15.60 -16.67 -1.97
N VAL A 195 -14.31 -16.96 -1.84
CA VAL A 195 -13.78 -18.25 -2.26
C VAL A 195 -14.37 -19.35 -1.39
N THR A 196 -15.13 -20.24 -2.03
CA THR A 196 -15.80 -21.39 -1.40
C THR A 196 -15.24 -22.70 -1.95
N HIS A 197 -15.81 -23.83 -1.52
CA HIS A 197 -15.49 -25.14 -2.05
C HIS A 197 -16.70 -26.05 -1.91
N TYR A 198 -16.95 -26.84 -2.94
CA TYR A 198 -17.91 -27.92 -2.90
C TYR A 198 -17.26 -29.25 -3.20
N ASN A 199 -17.82 -30.34 -2.64
CA ASN A 199 -17.52 -31.68 -3.09
C ASN A 199 -18.56 -32.04 -4.13
N VAL A 200 -18.10 -32.39 -5.30
CA VAL A 200 -18.93 -32.67 -6.47
C VAL A 200 -18.74 -34.13 -6.87
N ARG A 201 -19.85 -34.84 -7.06
CA ARG A 201 -19.83 -36.17 -7.69
C ARG A 201 -19.95 -35.99 -9.19
N VAL A 202 -19.02 -36.56 -9.94
CA VAL A 202 -18.97 -36.46 -11.38
C VAL A 202 -20.05 -37.40 -11.99
N GLU A 203 -20.88 -36.85 -12.89
CA GLU A 203 -21.94 -37.58 -13.61
C GLU A 203 -21.68 -37.67 -15.10
N ARG A 204 -20.57 -37.07 -15.58
CA ARG A 204 -20.20 -37.06 -16.99
C ARG A 204 -19.68 -38.43 -17.44
N ASP A 205 -20.14 -38.88 -18.62
CA ASP A 205 -19.72 -40.14 -19.26
C ASP A 205 -18.60 -39.91 -20.31
N ASP A 206 -18.33 -38.66 -20.72
CA ASP A 206 -17.36 -38.26 -21.75
C ASP A 206 -15.90 -38.22 -21.29
N ARG A 207 -15.65 -38.46 -19.99
CA ARG A 207 -14.32 -38.56 -19.37
C ARG A 207 -13.41 -37.39 -19.67
N PRO A 208 -13.81 -36.13 -19.37
CA PRO A 208 -13.01 -34.96 -19.62
C PRO A 208 -11.78 -34.91 -18.71
N THR A 209 -10.70 -34.26 -19.16
CA THR A 209 -9.60 -33.90 -18.28
C THR A 209 -9.96 -32.68 -17.44
N ILE A 210 -9.28 -32.49 -16.30
CA ILE A 210 -9.46 -31.30 -15.46
C ILE A 210 -9.20 -30.02 -16.26
N GLN A 211 -8.16 -30.01 -17.10
CA GLN A 211 -7.84 -28.89 -17.98
C GLN A 211 -8.97 -28.57 -18.98
N GLN A 212 -9.65 -29.58 -19.49
CA GLN A 212 -10.82 -29.37 -20.37
C GLN A 212 -11.97 -28.73 -19.61
N ILE A 213 -12.25 -29.18 -18.38
CA ILE A 213 -13.28 -28.58 -17.52
C ILE A 213 -12.95 -27.13 -17.19
N GLU A 214 -11.70 -26.84 -16.84
CA GLU A 214 -11.28 -25.45 -16.59
C GLU A 214 -11.43 -24.54 -17.82
N ALA A 215 -11.23 -25.09 -19.01
CA ALA A 215 -11.44 -24.35 -20.26
C ALA A 215 -12.92 -24.15 -20.64
N GLU A 216 -13.80 -25.07 -20.23
CA GLU A 216 -15.26 -24.97 -20.45
C GLU A 216 -15.93 -23.98 -19.52
N LEU A 217 -15.34 -23.71 -18.34
CA LEU A 217 -15.92 -22.85 -17.34
C LEU A 217 -15.61 -21.36 -17.61
N GLY A 218 -16.55 -20.50 -17.26
CA GLY A 218 -16.43 -19.05 -17.45
C GLY A 218 -15.45 -18.33 -16.50
N GLY A 219 -14.85 -19.07 -15.55
CA GLY A 219 -13.92 -18.49 -14.58
C GLY A 219 -13.04 -19.53 -13.86
N PRO A 220 -11.98 -19.08 -13.18
CA PRO A 220 -10.99 -19.98 -12.59
C PRO A 220 -11.58 -20.81 -11.44
N ILE A 221 -11.33 -22.11 -11.50
CA ILE A 221 -11.55 -23.06 -10.41
C ILE A 221 -10.25 -23.82 -10.13
N GLU A 222 -10.21 -24.56 -9.03
CA GLU A 222 -9.15 -25.51 -8.72
C GLU A 222 -9.75 -26.79 -8.14
N ILE A 223 -9.37 -27.93 -8.68
CA ILE A 223 -9.71 -29.24 -8.13
C ILE A 223 -8.59 -29.65 -7.17
N SER A 224 -8.85 -29.54 -5.88
CA SER A 224 -7.83 -29.68 -4.83
C SER A 224 -7.70 -31.09 -4.28
N ARG A 225 -8.68 -31.96 -4.50
CA ARG A 225 -8.71 -33.36 -4.08
C ARG A 225 -9.63 -34.15 -4.99
N MET A 226 -9.28 -35.42 -5.18
CA MET A 226 -10.07 -36.39 -5.93
C MET A 226 -10.05 -37.75 -5.24
N ARG A 227 -11.14 -38.48 -5.37
CA ARG A 227 -11.25 -39.88 -4.95
C ARG A 227 -12.09 -40.63 -5.98
N ARG A 228 -11.57 -41.75 -6.43
CA ARG A 228 -12.27 -42.65 -7.37
C ARG A 228 -13.09 -43.66 -6.59
N GLY A 229 -14.39 -43.68 -6.84
CA GLY A 229 -15.35 -44.52 -6.10
C GLY A 229 -15.53 -44.14 -4.64
N GLU A 230 -16.19 -45.02 -3.86
CA GLU A 230 -16.51 -44.71 -2.44
C GLU A 230 -15.39 -45.08 -1.46
N GLU A 231 -14.61 -46.11 -1.75
CA GLU A 231 -13.55 -46.63 -0.88
C GLU A 231 -12.14 -46.31 -1.38
N GLY A 232 -12.01 -45.57 -2.50
CA GLY A 232 -10.73 -45.23 -3.10
C GLY A 232 -9.90 -44.31 -2.20
N LEU A 233 -8.57 -44.30 -2.44
CA LEU A 233 -7.66 -43.34 -1.81
C LEU A 233 -7.97 -41.94 -2.28
N ILE A 234 -7.72 -40.96 -1.42
CA ILE A 234 -7.82 -39.55 -1.78
C ILE A 234 -6.45 -39.07 -2.24
N TRP A 235 -6.40 -38.46 -3.44
CA TRP A 235 -5.17 -37.87 -3.97
C TRP A 235 -5.41 -36.45 -4.50
N ILE A 236 -4.33 -35.76 -4.81
CA ILE A 236 -4.37 -34.45 -5.49
C ILE A 236 -4.24 -34.75 -6.98
N PRO A 237 -5.26 -34.44 -7.79
CA PRO A 237 -5.18 -34.71 -9.22
C PRO A 237 -4.29 -33.71 -9.94
N ASP A 238 -3.63 -34.15 -11.01
CA ASP A 238 -2.98 -33.31 -12.00
C ASP A 238 -4.02 -32.73 -12.98
N ASN A 239 -3.67 -31.64 -13.65
CA ASN A 239 -4.53 -30.99 -14.64
C ASN A 239 -4.87 -31.88 -15.84
N ASN A 240 -4.03 -32.87 -16.15
CA ASN A 240 -4.27 -33.89 -17.19
C ASN A 240 -5.06 -35.09 -16.67
N GLU A 241 -5.39 -35.14 -15.38
CA GLU A 241 -6.16 -36.25 -14.82
C GLU A 241 -7.55 -36.34 -15.48
N VAL A 242 -7.93 -37.55 -15.86
CA VAL A 242 -9.23 -37.80 -16.46
C VAL A 242 -10.26 -38.05 -15.38
N LEU A 243 -11.35 -37.30 -15.42
CA LEU A 243 -12.50 -37.48 -14.53
C LEU A 243 -13.39 -38.60 -15.06
N GLU A 244 -13.71 -39.56 -14.20
CA GLU A 244 -14.64 -40.66 -14.51
C GLU A 244 -15.96 -40.47 -13.78
N LYS A 245 -17.00 -41.10 -14.28
CA LYS A 245 -18.30 -41.13 -13.61
C LYS A 245 -18.15 -41.68 -12.20
N ASP A 246 -18.87 -41.11 -11.25
CA ASP A 246 -18.84 -41.40 -9.80
C ASP A 246 -17.56 -40.99 -9.09
N ASP A 247 -16.62 -40.33 -9.74
CA ASP A 247 -15.50 -39.69 -9.06
C ASP A 247 -16.00 -38.58 -8.13
N LEU A 248 -15.38 -38.49 -6.95
CA LEU A 248 -15.66 -37.43 -6.01
C LEU A 248 -14.53 -36.41 -6.01
N VAL A 249 -14.82 -35.16 -6.38
CA VAL A 249 -13.84 -34.10 -6.48
C VAL A 249 -14.16 -32.93 -5.54
N THR A 250 -13.14 -32.26 -5.00
CA THR A 250 -13.30 -30.99 -4.26
C THR A 250 -12.94 -29.84 -5.17
N VAL A 251 -13.96 -29.10 -5.62
CA VAL A 251 -13.82 -27.89 -6.45
C VAL A 251 -13.72 -26.68 -5.55
N VAL A 252 -12.74 -25.81 -5.79
CA VAL A 252 -12.48 -24.55 -5.07
C VAL A 252 -12.56 -23.39 -6.06
N GLY A 253 -13.27 -22.33 -5.71
CA GLY A 253 -13.42 -21.14 -6.56
C GLY A 253 -14.35 -20.12 -5.92
N THR A 254 -14.77 -19.10 -6.69
CA THR A 254 -15.87 -18.22 -6.29
C THR A 254 -17.19 -19.02 -6.23
N ILE A 255 -18.20 -18.50 -5.55
CA ILE A 255 -19.54 -19.15 -5.48
C ILE A 255 -20.09 -19.38 -6.89
N GLU A 256 -19.95 -18.40 -7.77
CA GLU A 256 -20.41 -18.46 -9.16
C GLU A 256 -19.69 -19.58 -9.93
N ASN A 257 -18.36 -19.57 -9.92
CA ASN A 257 -17.56 -20.57 -10.64
C ASN A 257 -17.77 -22.00 -10.12
N VAL A 258 -17.89 -22.17 -8.80
CA VAL A 258 -18.15 -23.48 -8.20
C VAL A 258 -19.56 -23.99 -8.50
N ASN A 259 -20.56 -23.11 -8.56
CA ASN A 259 -21.92 -23.47 -9.00
C ASN A 259 -21.95 -23.79 -10.50
N ASP A 260 -21.17 -23.12 -11.31
CA ASP A 260 -21.03 -23.41 -12.73
C ASP A 260 -20.33 -24.77 -12.94
N ALA A 261 -19.23 -25.00 -12.24
CA ALA A 261 -18.57 -26.31 -12.22
C ALA A 261 -19.51 -27.44 -11.78
N LEU A 262 -20.40 -27.16 -10.79
CA LEU A 262 -21.39 -28.13 -10.34
C LEU A 262 -22.34 -28.54 -11.48
N LYS A 263 -22.84 -27.58 -12.28
CA LYS A 263 -23.71 -27.85 -13.43
C LYS A 263 -23.02 -28.66 -14.53
N HIS A 264 -21.74 -28.41 -14.74
CA HIS A 264 -20.96 -29.08 -15.78
C HIS A 264 -20.47 -30.48 -15.37
N LEU A 265 -20.20 -30.69 -14.07
CA LEU A 265 -19.63 -31.93 -13.55
C LEU A 265 -20.68 -32.91 -13.03
N GLY A 266 -21.74 -32.42 -12.39
CA GLY A 266 -22.75 -33.28 -11.76
C GLY A 266 -23.42 -32.63 -10.57
N HIS A 267 -23.52 -33.32 -9.42
CA HIS A 267 -24.23 -32.83 -8.26
C HIS A 267 -23.34 -32.67 -7.00
N LYS A 268 -23.79 -31.83 -6.08
CA LYS A 268 -23.13 -31.61 -4.79
C LYS A 268 -23.23 -32.86 -3.93
N SER A 269 -22.08 -33.43 -3.57
CA SER A 269 -22.02 -34.58 -2.68
C SER A 269 -22.12 -34.19 -1.21
N SER A 270 -22.83 -35.02 -0.41
CA SER A 270 -22.84 -34.94 1.05
C SER A 270 -21.53 -35.44 1.70
N HIS A 271 -20.75 -36.23 0.98
CA HIS A 271 -19.47 -36.75 1.47
C HIS A 271 -18.38 -35.69 1.36
N SER A 272 -17.64 -35.49 2.44
CA SER A 272 -16.57 -34.49 2.50
C SER A 272 -15.19 -35.15 2.45
N LEU A 273 -14.47 -34.95 1.33
CA LEU A 273 -13.08 -35.39 1.22
C LEU A 273 -12.12 -34.67 2.20
N ARG A 274 -12.56 -33.58 2.80
CA ARG A 274 -11.78 -32.82 3.80
C ARG A 274 -11.84 -33.42 5.20
N SER A 275 -12.83 -34.25 5.48
CA SER A 275 -13.01 -34.88 6.78
C SER A 275 -12.04 -36.04 6.98
N ASP A 276 -11.65 -36.70 5.90
CA ASP A 276 -10.66 -37.77 5.97
C ASP A 276 -9.24 -37.21 5.83
N ARG A 277 -8.56 -37.06 6.96
CA ARG A 277 -7.17 -36.54 7.05
C ARG A 277 -6.12 -37.64 7.20
N ARG A 278 -6.48 -38.88 7.09
CA ARG A 278 -5.55 -40.00 7.28
C ARG A 278 -4.46 -40.02 6.24
N MET A 279 -4.81 -39.76 4.98
CA MET A 279 -3.88 -39.82 3.85
C MET A 279 -3.41 -38.42 3.42
N LEU A 280 -4.35 -37.49 3.24
CA LEU A 280 -4.11 -36.12 2.85
C LEU A 280 -4.59 -35.14 3.91
N ASP A 281 -3.73 -34.25 4.34
CA ASP A 281 -4.09 -33.13 5.19
C ASP A 281 -3.52 -31.83 4.61
N PHE A 282 -3.81 -30.72 5.26
CA PHE A 282 -3.22 -29.44 4.90
C PHE A 282 -2.48 -28.85 6.07
N ARG A 283 -1.44 -28.11 5.75
CA ARG A 283 -0.72 -27.30 6.73
C ARG A 283 -0.57 -25.86 6.23
N ARG A 284 -0.72 -24.89 7.13
CA ARG A 284 -0.36 -23.50 6.87
C ARG A 284 1.10 -23.34 7.26
N ILE A 285 1.94 -23.03 6.28
CA ILE A 285 3.38 -22.97 6.41
C ILE A 285 3.84 -21.57 6.06
N THR A 286 4.67 -20.98 6.92
CA THR A 286 5.28 -19.69 6.61
C THR A 286 6.51 -19.89 5.75
N VAL A 287 6.54 -19.23 4.59
CA VAL A 287 7.72 -19.23 3.72
C VAL A 287 8.79 -18.35 4.34
N SER A 288 9.82 -18.99 4.90
CA SER A 288 10.92 -18.29 5.58
C SER A 288 12.30 -18.60 5.00
N LYS A 289 12.39 -19.56 4.06
CA LYS A 289 13.64 -19.81 3.34
C LYS A 289 13.78 -18.88 2.13
N HIS A 290 14.93 -18.21 2.09
CA HIS A 290 15.30 -17.29 1.01
C HIS A 290 15.31 -17.94 -0.39
N SER A 291 15.56 -19.27 -0.48
CA SER A 291 15.57 -20.00 -1.76
C SER A 291 14.21 -20.07 -2.44
N HIS A 292 13.12 -19.92 -1.69
CA HIS A 292 11.75 -20.01 -2.19
C HIS A 292 11.08 -18.64 -2.42
N ALA A 293 11.61 -17.60 -1.81
CA ALA A 293 11.14 -16.24 -2.04
C ALA A 293 11.44 -15.77 -3.46
N GLY A 294 10.46 -15.12 -4.10
CA GLY A 294 10.57 -14.66 -5.48
C GLY A 294 10.28 -15.74 -6.54
N LYS A 295 9.97 -16.99 -6.15
CA LYS A 295 9.44 -18.02 -7.04
C LYS A 295 7.93 -17.88 -7.19
N THR A 296 7.42 -18.30 -8.34
CA THR A 296 5.98 -18.40 -8.57
C THR A 296 5.38 -19.63 -7.87
N VAL A 297 4.08 -19.61 -7.63
CA VAL A 297 3.36 -20.80 -7.13
C VAL A 297 3.57 -21.99 -8.05
N ALA A 298 3.52 -21.79 -9.37
CA ALA A 298 3.75 -22.87 -10.34
C ALA A 298 5.14 -23.52 -10.19
N GLU A 299 6.19 -22.72 -9.96
CA GLU A 299 7.54 -23.25 -9.74
C GLU A 299 7.65 -24.03 -8.43
N LEU A 300 7.01 -23.53 -7.36
CA LEU A 300 7.00 -24.22 -6.07
C LEU A 300 6.14 -25.47 -6.09
N ASP A 301 4.98 -25.43 -6.76
CA ASP A 301 4.08 -26.58 -6.90
C ASP A 301 4.75 -27.71 -7.68
N LYS A 302 5.47 -27.39 -8.75
CA LYS A 302 6.26 -28.39 -9.49
C LYS A 302 7.26 -29.12 -8.58
N GLU A 303 8.01 -28.38 -7.76
CA GLU A 303 8.96 -28.98 -6.81
C GLU A 303 8.25 -29.78 -5.69
N LEU A 304 7.09 -29.30 -5.21
CA LEU A 304 6.28 -29.97 -4.19
C LEU A 304 5.66 -31.26 -4.70
N GLU A 305 5.16 -31.25 -5.93
CA GLU A 305 4.54 -32.38 -6.58
C GLU A 305 5.56 -33.49 -6.87
N GLU A 306 6.70 -33.12 -7.50
CA GLU A 306 7.78 -34.07 -7.81
C GLU A 306 8.35 -34.77 -6.57
N ARG A 307 8.45 -34.06 -5.44
CA ARG A 307 9.07 -34.58 -4.21
C ARG A 307 8.11 -35.28 -3.26
N TRP A 308 6.88 -34.77 -3.14
CA TRP A 308 5.95 -35.20 -2.10
C TRP A 308 4.51 -35.39 -2.56
N GLY A 309 4.17 -35.15 -3.82
CA GLY A 309 2.78 -35.16 -4.28
C GLY A 309 1.93 -34.13 -3.54
N ALA A 310 2.46 -32.92 -3.34
CA ALA A 310 1.82 -31.85 -2.58
C ALA A 310 1.64 -30.60 -3.45
N LYS A 311 0.65 -29.75 -3.12
CA LYS A 311 0.30 -28.53 -3.88
C LYS A 311 -0.10 -27.40 -2.96
N ILE A 312 0.15 -26.14 -3.39
CA ILE A 312 -0.27 -24.94 -2.68
C ILE A 312 -1.69 -24.58 -3.12
N SER A 313 -2.63 -24.52 -2.19
CA SER A 313 -4.04 -24.22 -2.50
C SER A 313 -4.43 -22.77 -2.22
N ARG A 314 -3.76 -22.09 -1.31
CA ARG A 314 -3.99 -20.69 -0.95
C ARG A 314 -2.70 -20.05 -0.48
N VAL A 315 -2.60 -18.73 -0.69
CA VAL A 315 -1.54 -17.90 -0.13
C VAL A 315 -2.18 -16.80 0.72
N ARG A 316 -1.66 -16.60 1.92
CA ARG A 316 -2.03 -15.48 2.78
C ARG A 316 -0.85 -14.54 2.94
N ARG A 317 -1.06 -13.29 2.53
CA ARG A 317 -0.09 -12.18 2.69
C ARG A 317 -0.68 -11.13 3.61
N GLY A 318 -0.05 -10.90 4.76
CA GLY A 318 -0.66 -10.12 5.83
C GLY A 318 -2.00 -10.73 6.26
N ASP A 319 -3.09 -9.96 6.16
CA ASP A 319 -4.45 -10.42 6.49
C ASP A 319 -5.28 -10.84 5.28
N ALA A 320 -4.76 -10.73 4.06
CA ALA A 320 -5.47 -11.11 2.84
C ALA A 320 -5.22 -12.58 2.46
N ASP A 321 -6.29 -13.39 2.41
CA ASP A 321 -6.27 -14.74 1.84
C ASP A 321 -6.55 -14.66 0.33
N MET A 322 -5.69 -15.28 -0.48
CA MET A 322 -5.75 -15.29 -1.93
C MET A 322 -5.71 -16.71 -2.47
N LEU A 323 -6.34 -16.95 -3.62
CA LEU A 323 -6.17 -18.19 -4.36
C LEU A 323 -4.72 -18.30 -4.84
N ALA A 324 -4.14 -19.51 -4.78
CA ALA A 324 -2.78 -19.76 -5.22
C ALA A 324 -2.74 -19.85 -6.76
N MET A 325 -2.83 -18.71 -7.44
CA MET A 325 -2.73 -18.66 -8.90
C MET A 325 -1.31 -19.04 -9.35
N PRO A 326 -1.14 -19.77 -10.48
CA PRO A 326 0.17 -20.24 -10.95
C PRO A 326 1.23 -19.14 -11.08
N ASN A 327 0.83 -17.95 -11.50
CA ASN A 327 1.70 -16.77 -11.67
C ASN A 327 1.88 -15.95 -10.39
N PHE A 328 1.28 -16.37 -9.27
CA PHE A 328 1.43 -15.68 -7.99
C PHE A 328 2.85 -15.89 -7.47
N MET A 329 3.57 -14.81 -7.24
CA MET A 329 4.94 -14.86 -6.73
C MET A 329 4.94 -14.82 -5.20
N VAL A 330 5.51 -15.84 -4.60
CA VAL A 330 5.59 -16.02 -3.14
C VAL A 330 6.72 -15.18 -2.55
N GLU A 331 6.47 -14.52 -1.43
CA GLU A 331 7.42 -13.68 -0.70
C GLU A 331 7.77 -14.28 0.66
N LEU A 332 8.89 -13.80 1.22
CA LEU A 332 9.20 -14.11 2.63
C LEU A 332 8.06 -13.60 3.52
N GLY A 333 7.60 -14.46 4.41
CA GLY A 333 6.51 -14.13 5.32
C GLY A 333 5.11 -14.49 4.81
N ASP A 334 4.95 -14.86 3.54
CA ASP A 334 3.69 -15.40 3.07
C ASP A 334 3.38 -16.73 3.78
N ARG A 335 2.11 -16.89 4.15
CA ARG A 335 1.60 -18.15 4.66
C ARG A 335 0.93 -18.94 3.55
N VAL A 336 1.60 -19.98 3.07
CA VAL A 336 1.05 -20.89 2.07
C VAL A 336 0.27 -22.01 2.75
N ARG A 337 -0.88 -22.35 2.19
CA ARG A 337 -1.64 -23.53 2.58
C ARG A 337 -1.30 -24.67 1.65
N VAL A 338 -0.42 -25.55 2.12
CA VAL A 338 -0.01 -26.74 1.38
C VAL A 338 -0.94 -27.89 1.70
N VAL A 339 -1.44 -28.57 0.68
CA VAL A 339 -2.18 -29.86 0.76
C VAL A 339 -1.21 -30.94 0.31
N GLY A 340 -1.13 -32.03 1.06
CA GLY A 340 -0.22 -33.12 0.73
C GLY A 340 -0.35 -34.30 1.69
N PRO A 341 0.45 -35.38 1.48
CA PRO A 341 0.44 -36.54 2.34
C PRO A 341 0.72 -36.16 3.80
N THR A 342 -0.13 -36.59 4.71
CA THR A 342 -0.10 -36.21 6.13
C THR A 342 1.28 -36.44 6.75
N LEU A 343 1.92 -37.58 6.44
CA LEU A 343 3.25 -37.93 6.95
C LEU A 343 4.37 -37.01 6.42
N LYS A 344 4.18 -36.38 5.25
CA LYS A 344 5.18 -35.55 4.58
C LYS A 344 5.06 -34.07 4.93
N LEU A 345 3.96 -33.62 5.50
CA LEU A 345 3.74 -32.21 5.82
C LEU A 345 4.83 -31.59 6.73
N LYS A 346 5.44 -32.42 7.60
CA LYS A 346 6.54 -31.94 8.47
C LYS A 346 7.84 -31.71 7.68
N GLU A 347 8.12 -32.56 6.68
CA GLU A 347 9.27 -32.39 5.78
C GLU A 347 9.08 -31.17 4.90
N ILE A 348 7.86 -30.99 4.35
CA ILE A 348 7.47 -29.82 3.55
C ILE A 348 7.61 -28.55 4.36
N SER A 349 7.16 -28.54 5.64
CA SER A 349 7.36 -27.38 6.52
C SER A 349 8.84 -27.01 6.66
N LYS A 350 9.70 -27.99 6.88
CA LYS A 350 11.16 -27.75 6.97
C LYS A 350 11.74 -27.26 5.64
N TRP A 351 11.21 -27.72 4.52
CA TRP A 351 11.65 -27.29 3.19
C TRP A 351 11.27 -25.84 2.92
N LEU A 352 10.05 -25.41 3.23
CA LEU A 352 9.61 -24.01 3.10
C LEU A 352 10.18 -23.11 4.21
N GLY A 353 10.60 -23.70 5.34
CA GLY A 353 11.21 -23.01 6.48
C GLY A 353 10.34 -22.98 7.72
N ASP A 354 9.09 -22.52 7.62
CA ASP A 354 8.08 -22.42 8.70
C ASP A 354 8.58 -21.72 9.98
N SER A 355 9.41 -20.69 9.79
CA SER A 355 10.02 -19.94 10.89
C SER A 355 9.46 -18.52 10.95
N SER A 356 9.06 -18.09 12.15
CA SER A 356 8.65 -16.69 12.38
C SER A 356 9.81 -15.70 12.26
N LYS A 357 11.07 -16.14 12.42
CA LYS A 357 12.26 -15.30 12.21
C LYS A 357 12.36 -14.75 10.79
N GLY A 358 12.00 -15.52 9.77
CA GLY A 358 12.04 -15.06 8.38
C GLY A 358 11.04 -13.96 8.05
N LEU A 359 10.07 -13.68 8.94
CA LEU A 359 9.07 -12.62 8.76
C LEU A 359 9.65 -11.21 8.91
N SER A 360 10.74 -11.07 9.66
CA SER A 360 11.36 -9.79 10.00
C SER A 360 12.81 -9.65 9.52
N ASP A 361 13.32 -10.62 8.75
CA ASP A 361 14.70 -10.59 8.27
C ASP A 361 14.87 -9.54 7.18
N ILE A 362 15.51 -8.43 7.56
CA ILE A 362 15.87 -7.36 6.61
C ILE A 362 17.22 -7.76 5.99
N ASN A 363 17.27 -7.84 4.66
CA ASN A 363 18.54 -7.97 3.97
C ASN A 363 19.27 -6.62 3.95
N PRO A 364 20.36 -6.43 4.73
CA PRO A 364 21.04 -5.14 4.81
C PRO A 364 21.64 -4.69 3.47
N VAL A 365 22.05 -5.66 2.64
CA VAL A 365 22.61 -5.37 1.29
C VAL A 365 21.53 -4.76 0.40
N THR A 366 20.35 -5.37 0.37
CA THR A 366 19.19 -4.88 -0.39
C THR A 366 18.79 -3.47 0.04
N LEU A 367 18.68 -3.25 1.35
CA LEU A 367 18.30 -1.94 1.89
C LEU A 367 19.37 -0.90 1.59
N GLY A 368 20.65 -1.18 1.93
CA GLY A 368 21.74 -0.22 1.78
C GLY A 368 22.01 0.14 0.33
N LEU A 369 22.12 -0.85 -0.56
CA LEU A 369 22.35 -0.60 -1.99
C LEU A 369 21.13 0.04 -2.66
N GLY A 370 19.92 -0.35 -2.25
CA GLY A 370 18.70 0.25 -2.78
C GLY A 370 18.56 1.72 -2.43
N LEU A 371 18.85 2.09 -1.17
CA LEU A 371 18.85 3.49 -0.71
C LEU A 371 19.94 4.30 -1.44
N ALA A 372 21.18 3.79 -1.50
CA ALA A 372 22.30 4.47 -2.14
C ALA A 372 22.06 4.70 -3.65
N LEU A 373 21.60 3.66 -4.36
CA LEU A 373 21.28 3.75 -5.78
C LEU A 373 20.12 4.72 -6.04
N GLY A 374 19.09 4.66 -5.21
CA GLY A 374 17.93 5.56 -5.33
C GLY A 374 18.28 7.01 -5.07
N TYR A 375 19.11 7.27 -4.06
CA TYR A 375 19.63 8.60 -3.76
C TYR A 375 20.43 9.14 -4.96
N PHE A 376 21.38 8.34 -5.47
CA PHE A 376 22.20 8.70 -6.61
C PHE A 376 21.37 9.01 -7.87
N ILE A 377 20.37 8.16 -8.19
CA ILE A 377 19.50 8.39 -9.36
C ILE A 377 18.65 9.66 -9.17
N GLY A 378 18.23 9.94 -7.94
CA GLY A 378 17.47 11.16 -7.62
C GLY A 378 18.24 12.46 -7.87
N GLU A 379 19.56 12.45 -7.70
CA GLU A 379 20.45 13.60 -7.91
C GLU A 379 20.90 13.78 -9.37
N ILE A 380 20.59 12.84 -10.27
CA ILE A 380 20.94 13.00 -11.69
C ILE A 380 20.16 14.17 -12.28
N GLU A 381 20.89 15.18 -12.72
CA GLU A 381 20.34 16.34 -13.40
C GLU A 381 20.16 16.08 -14.89
N PHE A 382 18.96 16.31 -15.39
CA PHE A 382 18.62 16.22 -16.82
C PHE A 382 18.46 17.63 -17.39
N PRO A 383 19.13 17.97 -18.51
CA PRO A 383 18.95 19.26 -19.14
C PRO A 383 17.55 19.38 -19.75
N ILE A 384 16.87 20.51 -19.52
CA ILE A 384 15.55 20.80 -20.08
C ILE A 384 15.68 21.71 -21.30
N PRO A 385 14.90 21.46 -22.39
CA PRO A 385 14.82 22.38 -23.53
C PRO A 385 14.31 23.76 -23.06
N GLY A 386 15.12 24.80 -23.23
CA GLY A 386 14.82 26.16 -22.76
C GLY A 386 15.77 26.71 -21.71
N GLY A 387 16.74 25.91 -21.26
CA GLY A 387 17.76 26.30 -20.28
C GLY A 387 17.30 26.06 -18.84
N GLY A 388 17.85 25.07 -18.22
CA GLY A 388 17.59 24.66 -16.84
C GLY A 388 17.93 23.18 -16.67
N HIS A 389 18.02 22.74 -15.43
CA HIS A 389 18.26 21.34 -15.06
C HIS A 389 17.07 20.82 -14.25
N PHE A 390 16.65 19.60 -14.53
CA PHE A 390 15.63 18.88 -13.78
C PHE A 390 16.26 17.69 -13.09
N ALA A 391 16.12 17.59 -11.77
CA ALA A 391 16.44 16.40 -11.02
C ALA A 391 15.15 15.81 -10.45
N LEU A 392 15.08 14.48 -10.36
CA LEU A 392 13.93 13.78 -9.74
C LEU A 392 13.79 14.08 -8.25
N GLY A 393 14.92 14.46 -7.61
CA GLY A 393 15.03 14.55 -6.17
C GLY A 393 15.24 13.18 -5.49
N TYR A 394 15.95 13.18 -4.38
CA TYR A 394 16.32 11.93 -3.70
C TYR A 394 15.09 11.11 -3.26
N ALA A 395 14.01 11.76 -2.83
CA ALA A 395 12.79 11.06 -2.41
C ALA A 395 12.15 10.25 -3.55
N ALA A 396 12.04 10.85 -4.75
CA ALA A 396 11.46 10.18 -5.91
C ALA A 396 12.41 9.12 -6.49
N GLY A 397 13.71 9.40 -6.55
CA GLY A 397 14.71 8.42 -7.00
C GLY A 397 14.71 7.16 -6.14
N ILE A 398 14.70 7.30 -4.81
CA ILE A 398 14.65 6.18 -3.86
C ILE A 398 13.32 5.39 -4.00
N LEU A 399 12.19 6.09 -4.16
CA LEU A 399 10.90 5.46 -4.38
C LEU A 399 10.89 4.59 -5.65
N ILE A 400 11.42 5.11 -6.76
CA ILE A 400 11.47 4.41 -8.05
C ILE A 400 12.35 3.16 -7.96
N VAL A 401 13.55 3.27 -7.35
CA VAL A 401 14.41 2.11 -7.12
C VAL A 401 13.72 1.08 -6.23
N GLY A 402 13.08 1.52 -5.15
CA GLY A 402 12.27 0.65 -4.30
C GLY A 402 11.19 -0.11 -5.08
N LEU A 403 10.44 0.59 -5.95
CA LEU A 403 9.41 0.00 -6.82
C LEU A 403 9.98 -1.08 -7.75
N ILE A 404 11.11 -0.79 -8.39
CA ILE A 404 11.77 -1.73 -9.32
C ILE A 404 12.24 -2.96 -8.54
N MET A 405 12.91 -2.76 -7.41
CA MET A 405 13.42 -3.84 -6.56
C MET A 405 12.29 -4.69 -6.00
N GLY A 406 11.19 -4.09 -5.56
CA GLY A 406 9.98 -4.78 -5.11
C GLY A 406 9.27 -5.58 -6.22
N LYS A 407 9.25 -5.05 -7.46
CA LYS A 407 8.73 -5.76 -8.64
C LYS A 407 9.58 -6.97 -8.99
N VAL A 408 10.89 -6.78 -9.08
CA VAL A 408 11.84 -7.83 -9.50
C VAL A 408 11.88 -8.96 -8.47
N GLY A 409 11.86 -8.61 -7.18
CA GLY A 409 11.82 -9.55 -6.06
C GLY A 409 13.13 -10.29 -5.82
N ARG A 410 13.91 -10.59 -6.88
CA ARG A 410 15.18 -11.30 -6.78
C ARG A 410 16.07 -11.01 -7.99
N ILE A 411 17.38 -10.82 -7.74
CA ILE A 411 18.42 -10.70 -8.77
C ILE A 411 19.53 -11.69 -8.41
N GLY A 412 19.62 -12.82 -9.13
CA GLY A 412 20.56 -13.89 -8.82
C GLY A 412 20.41 -14.39 -7.37
N PRO A 413 21.46 -14.37 -6.54
CA PRO A 413 21.40 -14.80 -5.16
C PRO A 413 20.73 -13.79 -4.21
N PHE A 414 20.57 -12.53 -4.65
CA PHE A 414 20.09 -11.43 -3.82
C PHE A 414 18.57 -11.29 -3.90
N ILE A 415 17.92 -11.27 -2.73
CA ILE A 415 16.49 -10.94 -2.61
C ILE A 415 16.38 -9.43 -2.56
N THR A 416 15.65 -8.84 -3.52
CA THR A 416 15.45 -7.40 -3.63
C THR A 416 14.14 -6.93 -3.02
N ALA A 417 13.17 -7.83 -2.80
CA ALA A 417 11.94 -7.54 -2.07
C ALA A 417 12.15 -7.79 -0.57
N LEU A 418 11.84 -6.81 0.25
CA LEU A 418 11.81 -6.96 1.70
C LEU A 418 10.48 -7.59 2.15
N PRO A 419 10.46 -8.34 3.27
CA PRO A 419 9.22 -8.84 3.86
C PRO A 419 8.22 -7.71 4.13
N SER A 420 6.93 -7.97 3.93
CA SER A 420 5.87 -6.96 4.09
C SER A 420 5.85 -6.33 5.50
N THR A 421 6.10 -7.12 6.53
CA THR A 421 6.20 -6.65 7.92
C THR A 421 7.38 -5.70 8.11
N SER A 422 8.56 -6.04 7.54
CA SER A 422 9.76 -5.20 7.61
C SER A 422 9.54 -3.88 6.87
N ASN A 423 8.94 -3.92 5.68
CA ASN A 423 8.57 -2.71 4.95
C ASN A 423 7.63 -1.81 5.76
N ALA A 424 6.63 -2.39 6.43
CA ALA A 424 5.68 -1.61 7.25
C ALA A 424 6.39 -0.90 8.41
N VAL A 425 7.25 -1.61 9.15
CA VAL A 425 8.01 -1.03 10.28
C VAL A 425 8.98 0.06 9.80
N LEU A 426 9.71 -0.18 8.71
CA LEU A 426 10.64 0.80 8.14
C LEU A 426 9.89 2.04 7.62
N ALA A 427 8.76 1.84 6.95
CA ALA A 427 7.93 2.94 6.46
C ALA A 427 7.39 3.79 7.61
N GLU A 428 6.89 3.16 8.66
CA GLU A 428 6.36 3.89 9.82
C GLU A 428 7.46 4.69 10.54
N LEU A 429 8.58 4.04 10.88
CA LEU A 429 9.71 4.70 11.53
C LEU A 429 10.26 5.86 10.70
N GLY A 430 10.51 5.62 9.41
CA GLY A 430 11.02 6.64 8.51
C GLY A 430 10.07 7.84 8.38
N LEU A 431 8.77 7.59 8.23
CA LEU A 431 7.74 8.62 8.18
C LEU A 431 7.74 9.48 9.46
N LEU A 432 7.78 8.85 10.63
CA LEU A 432 7.72 9.56 11.91
C LEU A 432 8.95 10.44 12.13
N MET A 433 10.15 9.98 11.78
CA MET A 433 11.39 10.76 11.83
C MET A 433 11.31 11.97 10.89
N PHE A 434 10.85 11.78 9.66
CA PHE A 434 10.66 12.87 8.70
C PHE A 434 9.64 13.89 9.20
N LEU A 435 8.48 13.45 9.71
CA LEU A 435 7.44 14.35 10.22
C LEU A 435 7.89 15.15 11.45
N ALA A 436 8.68 14.56 12.34
CA ALA A 436 9.26 15.26 13.47
C ALA A 436 10.19 16.40 12.99
N ARG A 437 11.07 16.12 12.01
CA ARG A 437 11.97 17.14 11.44
C ARG A 437 11.18 18.21 10.68
N ALA A 438 10.28 17.83 9.78
CA ALA A 438 9.48 18.76 9.00
C ALA A 438 8.63 19.67 9.91
N GLY A 439 8.02 19.09 10.95
CA GLY A 439 7.23 19.84 11.92
C GLY A 439 8.05 20.84 12.74
N THR A 440 9.23 20.45 13.22
CA THR A 440 10.10 21.38 13.96
C THR A 440 10.59 22.53 13.08
N ASN A 441 10.86 22.28 11.80
CA ASN A 441 11.23 23.30 10.84
C ASN A 441 10.07 24.30 10.58
N ALA A 442 8.88 23.78 10.29
CA ALA A 442 7.71 24.62 10.06
C ALA A 442 7.28 25.41 11.30
N GLY A 443 7.41 24.83 12.48
CA GLY A 443 7.02 25.49 13.74
C GLY A 443 7.77 26.79 14.00
N THR A 444 9.01 26.93 13.53
CA THR A 444 9.78 28.16 13.66
C THR A 444 9.23 29.31 12.81
N GLN A 445 8.50 29.01 11.73
CA GLN A 445 7.96 30.01 10.80
C GLN A 445 6.43 30.15 10.86
N ILE A 446 5.74 29.24 11.51
CA ILE A 446 4.28 29.21 11.49
C ILE A 446 3.67 30.45 12.15
N LEU A 447 4.32 30.98 13.18
CA LEU A 447 3.86 32.23 13.87
C LEU A 447 3.92 33.43 12.94
N GLU A 448 4.96 33.55 12.10
CA GLU A 448 5.07 34.60 11.09
C GLU A 448 4.01 34.42 10.00
N ALA A 449 3.77 33.19 9.53
CA ALA A 449 2.74 32.92 8.55
C ALA A 449 1.33 33.27 9.04
N PHE A 450 1.04 33.08 10.34
CA PHE A 450 -0.24 33.45 10.93
C PHE A 450 -0.33 34.96 11.23
N SER A 451 0.73 35.60 11.73
CA SER A 451 0.76 37.04 12.02
C SER A 451 0.78 37.90 10.76
N GLY A 452 1.33 37.39 9.65
CA GLY A 452 1.32 38.06 8.35
C GLY A 452 -0.06 38.16 7.68
N GLY A 453 -1.11 37.60 8.27
CA GLY A 453 -2.50 37.76 7.83
C GLY A 453 -2.87 36.96 6.56
N HIS A 454 -1.97 36.13 6.03
CA HIS A 454 -2.17 35.40 4.76
C HIS A 454 -2.56 33.93 4.92
N TRP A 455 -2.66 33.41 6.15
CA TRP A 455 -2.98 31.99 6.42
C TRP A 455 -4.33 31.55 5.83
N TRP A 456 -5.32 32.46 5.76
CA TRP A 456 -6.62 32.15 5.17
C TRP A 456 -6.54 31.83 3.66
N LYS A 457 -5.56 32.38 2.95
CA LYS A 457 -5.32 32.07 1.54
C LYS A 457 -4.86 30.60 1.38
N ILE A 458 -3.92 30.17 2.24
CA ILE A 458 -3.46 28.75 2.28
C ILE A 458 -4.64 27.82 2.60
N PHE A 459 -5.45 28.22 3.57
CA PHE A 459 -6.64 27.51 3.99
C PHE A 459 -7.64 27.33 2.82
N ILE A 460 -7.98 28.41 2.11
CA ILE A 460 -8.88 28.35 0.96
C ILE A 460 -8.27 27.54 -0.18
N LEU A 461 -6.99 27.73 -0.46
CA LEU A 461 -6.31 26.98 -1.53
C LEU A 461 -6.31 25.47 -1.24
N GLY A 462 -6.02 25.07 -0.01
CA GLY A 462 -6.08 23.68 0.43
C GLY A 462 -7.50 23.10 0.32
N PHE A 463 -8.51 23.87 0.73
CA PHE A 463 -9.91 23.48 0.58
C PHE A 463 -10.29 23.28 -0.91
N ILE A 464 -9.90 24.20 -1.79
CA ILE A 464 -10.12 24.08 -3.25
C ILE A 464 -9.44 22.82 -3.78
N THR A 465 -8.15 22.62 -3.48
CA THR A 465 -7.38 21.47 -3.94
C THR A 465 -8.07 20.15 -3.57
N THR A 466 -8.41 19.97 -2.30
CA THR A 466 -9.08 18.75 -1.83
C THR A 466 -10.46 18.57 -2.45
N THR A 467 -11.23 19.65 -2.56
CA THR A 467 -12.59 19.59 -3.12
C THR A 467 -12.57 19.22 -4.60
N VAL A 468 -11.62 19.76 -5.38
CA VAL A 468 -11.46 19.43 -6.80
C VAL A 468 -11.12 17.94 -6.95
N VAL A 469 -10.15 17.42 -6.19
CA VAL A 469 -9.79 16.00 -6.23
C VAL A 469 -10.97 15.12 -5.84
N ALA A 470 -11.60 15.40 -4.70
CA ALA A 470 -12.68 14.59 -4.15
C ALA A 470 -13.92 14.58 -5.07
N ALA A 471 -14.33 15.75 -5.56
CA ALA A 471 -15.50 15.89 -6.41
C ALA A 471 -15.29 15.22 -7.78
N LEU A 472 -14.15 15.48 -8.43
CA LEU A 472 -13.87 14.90 -9.74
C LEU A 472 -13.70 13.38 -9.66
N LEU A 473 -12.98 12.86 -8.64
CA LEU A 473 -12.89 11.41 -8.43
C LEU A 473 -14.28 10.80 -8.21
N TYR A 474 -15.11 11.40 -7.36
CA TYR A 474 -16.45 10.91 -7.10
C TYR A 474 -17.29 10.89 -8.38
N ILE A 475 -17.33 12.00 -9.13
CA ILE A 475 -18.14 12.13 -10.34
C ILE A 475 -17.66 11.17 -11.43
N VAL A 476 -16.36 11.12 -11.70
CA VAL A 476 -15.81 10.32 -12.79
C VAL A 476 -15.88 8.82 -12.46
N MET A 477 -15.46 8.41 -11.27
CA MET A 477 -15.44 6.99 -10.94
C MET A 477 -16.84 6.40 -10.80
N ARG A 478 -17.78 7.16 -10.25
CA ARG A 478 -19.17 6.70 -10.13
C ARG A 478 -19.97 6.89 -11.41
N GLY A 479 -19.81 8.02 -12.11
CA GLY A 479 -20.59 8.36 -13.30
C GLY A 479 -20.11 7.63 -14.56
N VAL A 480 -18.80 7.69 -14.84
CA VAL A 480 -18.22 7.11 -16.06
C VAL A 480 -17.91 5.63 -15.88
N PHE A 481 -17.19 5.28 -14.80
CA PHE A 481 -16.78 3.88 -14.56
C PHE A 481 -17.82 3.06 -13.80
N LYS A 482 -18.95 3.66 -13.38
CA LYS A 482 -20.05 3.00 -12.66
C LYS A 482 -19.59 2.19 -11.44
N MET A 483 -18.51 2.65 -10.78
CA MET A 483 -17.93 1.97 -9.64
C MET A 483 -18.87 1.97 -8.44
N GLY A 484 -19.03 0.83 -7.78
CA GLY A 484 -19.81 0.71 -6.56
C GLY A 484 -19.31 1.60 -5.43
N GLY A 485 -20.20 2.09 -4.58
CA GLY A 485 -19.86 3.04 -3.52
C GLY A 485 -18.86 2.47 -2.50
N THR A 486 -18.94 1.17 -2.22
CA THR A 486 -18.02 0.47 -1.32
C THR A 486 -16.59 0.48 -1.87
N LYS A 487 -16.40 0.07 -3.13
CA LYS A 487 -15.11 0.09 -3.81
C LYS A 487 -14.59 1.51 -4.01
N LEU A 488 -15.48 2.44 -4.36
CA LEU A 488 -15.17 3.85 -4.52
C LEU A 488 -14.64 4.49 -3.22
N SER A 489 -15.22 4.16 -2.07
CA SER A 489 -14.73 4.68 -0.77
C SER A 489 -13.27 4.30 -0.50
N GLY A 490 -12.89 3.07 -0.88
CA GLY A 490 -11.50 2.62 -0.84
C GLY A 490 -10.61 3.34 -1.85
N LEU A 491 -11.09 3.51 -3.10
CA LEU A 491 -10.37 4.23 -4.16
C LEU A 491 -10.09 5.68 -3.76
N LEU A 492 -11.05 6.37 -3.16
CA LEU A 492 -10.86 7.73 -2.63
C LEU A 492 -9.73 7.78 -1.58
N GLY A 493 -9.68 6.80 -0.66
CA GLY A 493 -8.60 6.68 0.30
C GLY A 493 -7.24 6.40 -0.35
N GLY A 494 -7.21 5.52 -1.36
CA GLY A 494 -6.01 5.18 -2.13
C GLY A 494 -5.49 6.33 -2.98
N ALA A 495 -6.37 7.03 -3.69
CA ALA A 495 -6.03 8.23 -4.44
C ALA A 495 -5.54 9.36 -3.52
N GLN A 496 -6.09 9.47 -2.33
CA GLN A 496 -5.63 10.41 -1.30
C GLN A 496 -4.35 9.95 -0.61
N THR A 497 -3.97 8.67 -0.77
CA THR A 497 -2.85 8.02 -0.04
C THR A 497 -3.00 8.13 1.49
N GLN A 498 -4.27 8.08 1.98
CA GLN A 498 -4.61 8.38 3.36
C GLN A 498 -5.19 7.16 4.10
N PRO A 499 -4.41 6.57 5.03
CA PRO A 499 -4.87 5.42 5.82
C PRO A 499 -6.09 5.71 6.70
N ALA A 500 -6.28 6.95 7.14
CA ALA A 500 -7.45 7.31 7.96
C ALA A 500 -8.76 7.18 7.18
N VAL A 501 -8.77 7.49 5.88
CA VAL A 501 -9.93 7.32 4.99
C VAL A 501 -10.22 5.83 4.80
N LEU A 502 -9.17 5.01 4.60
CA LEU A 502 -9.29 3.55 4.52
C LEU A 502 -9.88 2.95 5.81
N ALA A 503 -9.35 3.35 6.96
CA ALA A 503 -9.83 2.91 8.26
C ALA A 503 -11.29 3.32 8.51
N PHE A 504 -11.67 4.55 8.12
CA PHE A 504 -13.05 5.03 8.17
C PHE A 504 -13.98 4.16 7.30
N ALA A 505 -13.60 3.92 6.04
CA ALA A 505 -14.39 3.10 5.12
C ALA A 505 -14.54 1.66 5.63
N ASN A 506 -13.45 1.03 6.10
CA ASN A 506 -13.49 -0.30 6.72
C ASN A 506 -14.40 -0.36 7.95
N GLY A 507 -14.34 0.64 8.82
CA GLY A 507 -15.20 0.72 10.01
C GLY A 507 -16.69 0.86 9.68
N ARG A 508 -17.03 1.48 8.54
CA ARG A 508 -18.41 1.66 8.06
C ARG A 508 -18.96 0.45 7.31
N THR A 509 -18.10 -0.36 6.72
CA THR A 509 -18.49 -1.50 5.86
C THR A 509 -18.26 -2.86 6.51
N GLY A 510 -17.81 -2.92 7.78
CA GLY A 510 -17.43 -4.17 8.44
C GLY A 510 -16.20 -4.83 7.80
N ALA A 511 -15.24 -4.04 7.32
CA ALA A 511 -14.04 -4.48 6.61
C ALA A 511 -14.32 -5.23 5.30
N ASP A 512 -15.28 -4.75 4.52
CA ASP A 512 -15.60 -5.30 3.20
C ASP A 512 -14.34 -5.29 2.29
N PRO A 513 -13.96 -6.43 1.68
CA PRO A 513 -12.76 -6.54 0.85
C PRO A 513 -12.70 -5.55 -0.32
N ARG A 514 -13.83 -5.09 -0.82
CA ARG A 514 -13.91 -4.09 -1.91
C ARG A 514 -13.25 -2.78 -1.54
N VAL A 515 -13.29 -2.38 -0.26
CA VAL A 515 -12.60 -1.18 0.22
C VAL A 515 -11.11 -1.31 0.04
N ALA A 516 -10.53 -2.42 0.48
CA ALA A 516 -9.09 -2.69 0.31
C ALA A 516 -8.70 -2.80 -1.16
N LEU A 517 -9.52 -3.46 -1.99
CA LEU A 517 -9.30 -3.56 -3.44
C LEU A 517 -9.33 -2.18 -4.13
N GLY A 518 -10.29 -1.32 -3.78
CA GLY A 518 -10.36 0.03 -4.31
C GLY A 518 -9.15 0.87 -3.94
N TYR A 519 -8.70 0.77 -2.69
CA TYR A 519 -7.50 1.44 -2.18
C TYR A 519 -6.25 0.99 -2.93
N ALA A 520 -6.00 -0.32 -2.96
CA ALA A 520 -4.80 -0.89 -3.58
C ALA A 520 -4.72 -0.62 -5.09
N LEU A 521 -5.87 -0.47 -5.77
CA LEU A 521 -5.96 -0.23 -7.21
C LEU A 521 -5.19 1.01 -7.65
N VAL A 522 -5.27 2.09 -6.91
CA VAL A 522 -4.77 3.41 -7.31
C VAL A 522 -3.63 3.93 -6.44
N TYR A 523 -3.50 3.43 -5.21
CA TYR A 523 -2.54 3.94 -4.23
C TYR A 523 -1.10 4.07 -4.75
N PRO A 524 -0.48 3.04 -5.39
CA PRO A 524 0.90 3.13 -5.83
C PRO A 524 1.12 4.19 -6.92
N VAL A 525 0.19 4.29 -7.86
CA VAL A 525 0.28 5.28 -8.95
C VAL A 525 0.02 6.69 -8.41
N ALA A 526 -0.99 6.84 -7.55
CA ALA A 526 -1.28 8.11 -6.90
C ALA A 526 -0.07 8.65 -6.12
N MET A 527 0.63 7.77 -5.40
CA MET A 527 1.83 8.14 -4.64
C MET A 527 2.88 8.78 -5.54
N ILE A 528 3.22 8.13 -6.66
CA ILE A 528 4.25 8.60 -7.59
C ILE A 528 3.83 9.89 -8.28
N VAL A 529 2.63 9.91 -8.85
CA VAL A 529 2.13 11.07 -9.60
C VAL A 529 2.08 12.33 -8.74
N LYS A 530 1.68 12.19 -7.48
CA LYS A 530 1.64 13.30 -6.53
C LYS A 530 3.01 13.87 -6.22
N ILE A 531 4.02 13.01 -6.05
CA ILE A 531 5.41 13.42 -5.84
C ILE A 531 5.91 14.24 -7.03
N LEU A 532 5.71 13.71 -8.26
CA LEU A 532 6.12 14.39 -9.48
C LEU A 532 5.40 15.73 -9.67
N LEU A 533 4.08 15.78 -9.42
CA LEU A 533 3.31 17.02 -9.54
C LEU A 533 3.74 18.06 -8.50
N ALA A 534 4.00 17.65 -7.25
CA ALA A 534 4.48 18.56 -6.22
C ALA A 534 5.88 19.10 -6.53
N HIS A 535 6.76 18.26 -7.07
CA HIS A 535 8.08 18.68 -7.55
C HIS A 535 7.94 19.73 -8.66
N ILE A 536 7.12 19.46 -9.69
CA ILE A 536 6.85 20.41 -10.78
C ILE A 536 6.32 21.74 -10.22
N LEU A 537 5.36 21.70 -9.31
CA LEU A 537 4.80 22.91 -8.69
C LEU A 537 5.83 23.70 -7.89
N GLY A 538 6.81 23.02 -7.29
CA GLY A 538 7.91 23.66 -6.56
C GLY A 538 8.91 24.35 -7.48
N THR A 539 9.07 23.89 -8.73
CA THR A 539 9.97 24.50 -9.72
C THR A 539 9.35 25.67 -10.48
N LEU A 540 8.02 25.81 -10.50
CA LEU A 540 7.26 26.88 -11.20
C LEU A 540 7.16 28.16 -10.35
#